data_03ce346d9cd0ff3b34e7b6c0265c9c39
#
_entry.id   03ce346d9cd0ff3b34e7b6c0265c9c39
#
_cell.length_a   1.000
_cell.length_b   1.000
_cell.length_c   1.000
_cell.angle_alpha   90.00
_cell.angle_beta   90.00
_cell.angle_gamma   90.00
#
_symmetry.space_group_name_H-M   'P 1'
#
loop_
_entity.id
_entity.type
_entity.pdbx_description
1 polymer ?
#
loop_
_entity_poly.entity_id
_entity_poly.type
_entity_poly.pdbx_seq_one_letter_code
_entity_poly.pdbx_strand_id
1 'polypeptide(L)'
;MSVQNLILSALRRAPRRLVRRIAGPPIEVDGFAMDSNIQILANSAAKRAAPQTYETLSLAQIGGAGNGFDAIAPNRRRNVNIRDVELPLATATLKARIYEPKRASDTDPGILFFHQGGLVIMHHLTDDYFCSLLADECRAKLITLDYRLCPEHAFPAAIEDGLALWDYVHDNAENLGIDRRRVALAGDSAGGLIASVMCQLLRDKATLEKIAQPAAQLLIYPWVSTDITAGGSMESCADMFPLSKATMEMFNANVFPDGKGIDHAWANPLHNENLQELPPAIIATAGFDPIRDQG
;
A
#
# COMPACT_ATOMS: atom_id res chain seq x y z
N MET A 1 13.71 -22.85 0.37
CA MET A 1 12.94 -22.26 -0.77
C MET A 1 11.84 -23.26 -1.11
N SER A 2 10.59 -22.83 -1.20
CA SER A 2 9.52 -23.69 -1.64
C SER A 2 9.69 -24.02 -3.14
N VAL A 3 9.13 -25.15 -3.61
CA VAL A 3 9.12 -25.52 -5.04
C VAL A 3 8.53 -24.38 -5.88
N GLN A 4 7.58 -23.68 -5.33
CA GLN A 4 6.91 -22.53 -5.94
C GLN A 4 7.87 -21.37 -6.21
N ASN A 5 8.72 -21.03 -5.25
CA ASN A 5 9.76 -19.98 -5.39
C ASN A 5 10.79 -20.33 -6.44
N LEU A 6 11.11 -21.64 -6.57
CA LEU A 6 12.04 -22.12 -7.60
C LEU A 6 11.44 -21.93 -9.00
N ILE A 7 10.17 -22.28 -9.19
CA ILE A 7 9.43 -22.13 -10.46
C ILE A 7 9.35 -20.65 -10.85
N LEU A 8 8.96 -19.77 -9.92
CA LEU A 8 8.86 -18.33 -10.16
C LEU A 8 10.21 -17.69 -10.49
N SER A 9 11.28 -18.10 -9.78
CA SER A 9 12.63 -17.66 -10.09
C SER A 9 13.11 -18.13 -11.48
N ALA A 10 12.73 -19.34 -11.90
CA ALA A 10 13.00 -19.85 -13.22
C ALA A 10 12.24 -19.10 -14.32
N LEU A 11 10.95 -18.81 -14.10
CA LEU A 11 10.10 -18.03 -15.02
C LEU A 11 10.65 -16.61 -15.24
N ARG A 12 11.14 -15.94 -14.20
CA ARG A 12 11.75 -14.60 -14.33
C ARG A 12 13.00 -14.59 -15.22
N ARG A 13 13.72 -15.72 -15.35
CA ARG A 13 14.93 -15.87 -16.16
C ARG A 13 14.64 -16.50 -17.52
N ALA A 14 13.44 -17.00 -17.73
CA ALA A 14 13.07 -17.68 -18.97
C ALA A 14 12.95 -16.68 -20.14
N PRO A 15 13.27 -17.09 -21.37
CA PRO A 15 13.04 -16.28 -22.56
C PRO A 15 11.57 -15.89 -22.69
N ARG A 16 11.31 -14.63 -23.04
CA ARG A 16 9.94 -14.08 -23.17
C ARG A 16 9.02 -14.94 -24.06
N ARG A 17 9.56 -15.56 -25.12
CA ARG A 17 8.81 -16.46 -26.00
C ARG A 17 8.27 -17.69 -25.27
N LEU A 18 9.07 -18.26 -24.38
CA LEU A 18 8.67 -19.43 -23.59
C LEU A 18 7.60 -19.03 -22.54
N VAL A 19 7.81 -17.90 -21.85
CA VAL A 19 6.85 -17.37 -20.87
C VAL A 19 5.49 -17.14 -21.53
N ARG A 20 5.45 -16.46 -22.69
CA ARG A 20 4.21 -16.24 -23.45
C ARG A 20 3.53 -17.55 -23.85
N ARG A 21 4.30 -18.57 -24.27
CA ARG A 21 3.73 -19.87 -24.62
C ARG A 21 3.11 -20.58 -23.42
N ILE A 22 3.70 -20.45 -22.24
CA ILE A 22 3.19 -21.03 -20.99
C ILE A 22 1.95 -20.26 -20.52
N ALA A 23 1.95 -18.93 -20.64
CA ALA A 23 0.84 -18.07 -20.24
C ALA A 23 -0.43 -18.33 -21.08
N GLY A 24 -0.25 -18.68 -22.35
CA GLY A 24 -1.35 -18.80 -23.32
C GLY A 24 -1.72 -17.47 -23.98
N PRO A 25 -2.90 -17.38 -24.61
CA PRO A 25 -3.40 -16.14 -25.19
C PRO A 25 -3.46 -15.03 -24.12
N PRO A 26 -3.12 -13.77 -24.47
CA PRO A 26 -3.14 -12.68 -23.49
C PRO A 26 -4.57 -12.45 -22.96
N ILE A 27 -4.67 -12.25 -21.65
CA ILE A 27 -5.89 -11.75 -21.03
C ILE A 27 -5.91 -10.24 -21.27
N GLU A 28 -6.98 -9.75 -21.87
CA GLU A 28 -7.18 -8.33 -22.17
C GLU A 28 -8.45 -7.83 -21.47
N VAL A 29 -8.34 -6.72 -20.74
CA VAL A 29 -9.46 -6.04 -20.08
C VAL A 29 -9.28 -4.55 -20.28
N ASP A 30 -10.30 -3.86 -20.74
CA ASP A 30 -10.34 -2.40 -20.93
C ASP A 30 -9.17 -1.86 -21.79
N GLY A 31 -8.69 -2.63 -22.75
CA GLY A 31 -7.56 -2.27 -23.62
C GLY A 31 -6.18 -2.53 -23.01
N PHE A 32 -6.09 -3.06 -21.80
CA PHE A 32 -4.84 -3.50 -21.19
C PHE A 32 -4.60 -4.98 -21.45
N ALA A 33 -3.36 -5.35 -21.84
CA ALA A 33 -2.93 -6.74 -21.96
C ALA A 33 -2.11 -7.14 -20.72
N MET A 34 -2.47 -8.25 -20.08
CA MET A 34 -1.80 -8.72 -18.89
C MET A 34 -0.36 -9.19 -19.18
N ASP A 35 0.59 -8.79 -18.31
CA ASP A 35 1.95 -9.35 -18.39
C ASP A 35 1.93 -10.87 -18.26
N SER A 36 2.68 -11.55 -19.12
CA SER A 36 2.64 -13.00 -19.21
C SER A 36 3.08 -13.72 -17.92
N ASN A 37 3.97 -13.12 -17.11
CA ASN A 37 4.34 -13.72 -15.82
C ASN A 37 3.20 -13.58 -14.82
N ILE A 38 2.54 -12.41 -14.78
CA ILE A 38 1.37 -12.18 -13.94
C ILE A 38 0.23 -13.09 -14.35
N GLN A 39 0.01 -13.26 -15.67
CA GLN A 39 -1.01 -14.17 -16.19
C GLN A 39 -0.79 -15.63 -15.77
N ILE A 40 0.46 -16.11 -15.75
CA ILE A 40 0.78 -17.45 -15.24
C ILE A 40 0.42 -17.57 -13.75
N LEU A 41 0.69 -16.53 -12.96
CA LEU A 41 0.32 -16.50 -11.54
C LEU A 41 -1.18 -16.49 -11.36
N ALA A 42 -1.89 -15.63 -12.08
CA ALA A 42 -3.36 -15.54 -12.07
C ALA A 42 -4.02 -16.86 -12.45
N ASN A 43 -3.58 -17.48 -13.56
CA ASN A 43 -4.06 -18.80 -14.01
C ASN A 43 -3.79 -19.90 -12.97
N SER A 44 -2.65 -19.82 -12.27
CA SER A 44 -2.29 -20.78 -11.23
C SER A 44 -3.12 -20.59 -9.96
N ALA A 45 -3.46 -19.36 -9.62
CA ALA A 45 -4.36 -19.04 -8.52
C ALA A 45 -5.78 -19.50 -8.82
N ALA A 46 -6.32 -19.16 -10.00
CA ALA A 46 -7.65 -19.57 -10.45
C ALA A 46 -7.88 -21.10 -10.45
N LYS A 47 -6.86 -21.88 -10.81
CA LYS A 47 -6.92 -23.35 -10.77
C LYS A 47 -6.98 -23.94 -9.37
N ARG A 48 -6.55 -23.20 -8.35
CA ARG A 48 -6.50 -23.64 -6.93
C ARG A 48 -7.69 -23.14 -6.13
N ALA A 49 -8.31 -22.06 -6.58
CA ALA A 49 -9.44 -21.45 -5.87
C ALA A 49 -10.74 -22.17 -6.24
N ALA A 50 -11.49 -22.62 -5.22
CA ALA A 50 -12.93 -22.78 -5.40
C ALA A 50 -13.55 -21.39 -5.60
N PRO A 51 -14.72 -21.26 -6.26
CA PRO A 51 -15.45 -20.01 -6.28
C PRO A 51 -15.63 -19.50 -4.85
N GLN A 52 -15.10 -18.31 -4.55
CA GLN A 52 -15.13 -17.73 -3.23
C GLN A 52 -16.00 -16.48 -3.24
N THR A 53 -16.91 -16.39 -2.31
CA THR A 53 -17.60 -15.16 -1.95
C THR A 53 -16.90 -14.56 -0.73
N TYR A 54 -17.20 -13.31 -0.38
CA TYR A 54 -16.58 -12.69 0.79
C TYR A 54 -16.90 -13.45 2.09
N GLU A 55 -18.07 -14.12 2.20
CA GLU A 55 -18.45 -14.95 3.34
C GLU A 55 -17.58 -16.23 3.49
N THR A 56 -16.97 -16.69 2.40
CA THR A 56 -16.11 -17.88 2.40
C THR A 56 -14.63 -17.54 2.54
N LEU A 57 -14.25 -16.26 2.42
CA LEU A 57 -12.90 -15.79 2.62
C LEU A 57 -12.59 -15.61 4.11
N SER A 58 -11.46 -16.14 4.57
CA SER A 58 -10.96 -15.85 5.91
C SER A 58 -9.75 -14.92 5.86
N LEU A 59 -9.59 -14.08 6.89
CA LEU A 59 -8.44 -13.19 7.03
C LEU A 59 -7.11 -13.97 6.97
N ALA A 60 -7.07 -15.16 7.57
CA ALA A 60 -5.89 -16.02 7.55
C ALA A 60 -5.54 -16.53 6.14
N GLN A 61 -6.54 -16.80 5.30
CA GLN A 61 -6.33 -17.22 3.91
C GLN A 61 -5.77 -16.08 3.05
N ILE A 62 -6.32 -14.88 3.22
CA ILE A 62 -5.90 -13.69 2.48
C ILE A 62 -4.53 -13.23 2.94
N GLY A 63 -4.29 -13.14 4.25
CA GLY A 63 -3.00 -12.82 4.82
C GLY A 63 -1.91 -13.83 4.42
N GLY A 64 -2.26 -15.13 4.37
CA GLY A 64 -1.36 -16.16 3.87
C GLY A 64 -1.02 -16.04 2.38
N ALA A 65 -1.93 -15.51 1.56
CA ALA A 65 -1.66 -15.21 0.15
C ALA A 65 -0.67 -14.05 0.00
N GLY A 66 -0.79 -13.01 0.84
CA GLY A 66 0.15 -11.88 0.87
C GLY A 66 1.58 -12.31 1.15
N ASN A 67 1.80 -13.19 2.11
CA ASN A 67 3.11 -13.77 2.40
C ASN A 67 3.74 -14.52 1.21
N GLY A 68 2.93 -14.90 0.21
CA GLY A 68 3.41 -15.50 -1.03
C GLY A 68 4.14 -14.51 -1.96
N PHE A 69 3.84 -13.23 -1.89
CA PHE A 69 4.52 -12.21 -2.70
C PHE A 69 5.93 -11.91 -2.19
N ASP A 70 6.16 -11.93 -0.89
CA ASP A 70 7.49 -11.78 -0.30
C ASP A 70 8.49 -12.80 -0.85
N ALA A 71 8.00 -13.99 -1.16
CA ALA A 71 8.81 -15.07 -1.70
C ALA A 71 9.31 -14.83 -3.13
N ILE A 72 8.67 -13.95 -3.89
CA ILE A 72 9.04 -13.57 -5.26
C ILE A 72 9.64 -12.18 -5.35
N ALA A 73 9.59 -11.39 -4.28
CA ALA A 73 10.22 -10.09 -4.24
C ALA A 73 11.74 -10.20 -4.46
N PRO A 74 12.36 -9.25 -5.14
CA PRO A 74 13.81 -9.17 -5.20
C PRO A 74 14.41 -8.96 -3.81
N ASN A 75 15.70 -9.26 -3.66
CA ASN A 75 16.40 -8.93 -2.43
C ASN A 75 16.44 -7.42 -2.22
N ARG A 76 16.39 -7.00 -0.97
CA ARG A 76 16.57 -5.60 -0.56
C ARG A 76 17.81 -4.97 -1.18
N ARG A 77 17.78 -3.65 -1.32
CA ARG A 77 18.93 -2.86 -1.80
C ARG A 77 20.09 -2.93 -0.81
N ARG A 78 21.28 -3.25 -1.30
CA ARG A 78 22.49 -3.39 -0.48
C ARG A 78 23.04 -2.05 0.03
N ASN A 79 22.62 -0.94 -0.60
CA ASN A 79 23.05 0.41 -0.25
C ASN A 79 22.19 1.06 0.83
N VAL A 80 21.31 0.30 1.49
CA VAL A 80 20.41 0.78 2.53
C VAL A 80 20.70 0.02 3.81
N ASN A 81 20.91 0.74 4.90
CA ASN A 81 20.89 0.20 6.25
C ASN A 81 19.46 0.10 6.73
N ILE A 82 19.14 -0.97 7.43
CA ILE A 82 17.78 -1.23 7.88
C ILE A 82 17.82 -1.54 9.37
N ARG A 83 16.92 -0.92 10.14
CA ARG A 83 16.75 -1.19 11.56
C ARG A 83 15.27 -1.27 11.94
N ASP A 84 14.93 -2.26 12.73
CA ASP A 84 13.62 -2.40 13.34
C ASP A 84 13.62 -1.66 14.68
N VAL A 85 12.55 -0.94 14.95
CA VAL A 85 12.39 -0.10 16.15
C VAL A 85 10.96 -0.20 16.66
N GLU A 86 10.77 0.17 17.92
CA GLU A 86 9.45 0.48 18.48
C GLU A 86 9.38 1.99 18.69
N LEU A 87 8.35 2.62 18.15
CA LEU A 87 8.13 4.05 18.25
C LEU A 87 7.03 4.33 19.28
N PRO A 88 7.31 5.11 20.32
CA PRO A 88 6.32 5.53 21.33
C PRO A 88 5.48 6.68 20.76
N LEU A 89 4.50 6.36 19.93
CA LEU A 89 3.60 7.35 19.34
C LEU A 89 2.53 7.77 20.36
N ALA A 90 1.88 8.89 20.11
CA ALA A 90 0.79 9.37 20.98
C ALA A 90 -0.40 8.39 21.05
N THR A 91 -0.63 7.59 20.01
CA THR A 91 -1.71 6.61 19.94
C THR A 91 -1.35 5.27 20.58
N ALA A 92 -0.12 4.78 20.39
CA ALA A 92 0.38 3.51 20.90
C ALA A 92 1.90 3.40 20.68
N THR A 93 2.54 2.46 21.36
CA THR A 93 3.90 2.03 20.96
C THR A 93 3.77 1.02 19.83
N LEU A 94 4.25 1.39 18.64
CA LEU A 94 4.11 0.61 17.42
C LEU A 94 5.46 0.21 16.83
N LYS A 95 5.51 -0.97 16.23
CA LYS A 95 6.68 -1.41 15.48
C LYS A 95 6.83 -0.60 14.21
N ALA A 96 8.07 -0.31 13.87
CA ALA A 96 8.42 0.38 12.64
C ALA A 96 9.74 -0.14 12.09
N ARG A 97 9.96 0.04 10.80
CA ARG A 97 11.24 -0.22 10.15
C ARG A 97 11.74 1.06 9.51
N ILE A 98 13.02 1.37 9.76
CA ILE A 98 13.69 2.53 9.21
C ILE A 98 14.70 2.06 8.17
N TYR A 99 14.63 2.63 6.97
CA TYR A 99 15.52 2.41 5.86
C TYR A 99 16.38 3.66 5.68
N GLU A 100 17.69 3.52 5.84
CA GLU A 100 18.64 4.63 5.78
C GLU A 100 19.63 4.40 4.63
N PRO A 101 19.66 5.28 3.61
CA PRO A 101 20.66 5.18 2.55
C PRO A 101 22.09 5.26 3.13
N LYS A 102 23.02 4.39 2.69
CA LYS A 102 24.40 4.44 3.15
C LYS A 102 25.15 5.73 2.76
N ARG A 103 24.63 6.47 1.79
CA ARG A 103 25.13 7.79 1.38
C ARG A 103 24.24 8.88 1.95
N ALA A 104 23.80 8.71 3.20
CA ALA A 104 23.03 9.69 3.92
C ALA A 104 23.83 10.97 4.18
N SER A 105 23.16 12.11 4.23
CA SER A 105 23.69 13.36 4.74
C SER A 105 23.25 13.56 6.18
N ASP A 106 23.70 14.64 6.83
CA ASP A 106 23.28 14.94 8.21
C ASP A 106 21.76 15.19 8.30
N THR A 107 21.17 15.69 7.20
CA THR A 107 19.72 15.91 7.08
C THR A 107 19.20 15.47 5.71
N ASP A 108 18.54 14.31 5.67
CA ASP A 108 17.97 13.76 4.45
C ASP A 108 16.47 14.05 4.32
N PRO A 109 15.89 13.97 3.11
CA PRO A 109 14.43 13.87 2.97
C PRO A 109 13.89 12.67 3.73
N GLY A 110 12.62 12.76 4.17
CA GLY A 110 11.89 11.66 4.78
C GLY A 110 10.78 11.12 3.87
N ILE A 111 10.48 9.84 3.98
CA ILE A 111 9.29 9.20 3.40
C ILE A 111 8.61 8.40 4.49
N LEU A 112 7.34 8.67 4.76
CA LEU A 112 6.51 7.82 5.61
C LEU A 112 5.68 6.93 4.69
N PHE A 113 5.91 5.63 4.77
CA PHE A 113 5.28 4.64 3.90
C PHE A 113 4.30 3.77 4.68
N PHE A 114 3.08 3.68 4.18
CA PHE A 114 1.99 2.88 4.74
C PHE A 114 1.70 1.70 3.81
N HIS A 115 1.68 0.49 4.39
CA HIS A 115 1.54 -0.75 3.63
C HIS A 115 0.10 -1.02 3.17
N GLN A 116 -0.05 -1.89 2.19
CA GLN A 116 -1.33 -2.40 1.70
C GLN A 116 -1.99 -3.35 2.70
N GLY A 117 -3.20 -3.84 2.36
CA GLY A 117 -3.87 -4.89 3.13
C GLY A 117 -5.28 -4.54 3.61
N GLY A 118 -5.94 -3.56 2.96
CA GLY A 118 -7.34 -3.21 3.23
C GLY A 118 -7.61 -2.73 4.66
N LEU A 119 -6.61 -2.23 5.38
CA LEU A 119 -6.64 -1.90 6.81
C LEU A 119 -6.91 -3.11 7.73
N VAL A 120 -6.80 -4.33 7.23
CA VAL A 120 -7.25 -5.56 7.93
C VAL A 120 -6.15 -6.59 8.04
N ILE A 121 -5.23 -6.66 7.07
CA ILE A 121 -4.16 -7.65 7.00
C ILE A 121 -2.83 -6.99 6.66
N MET A 122 -1.77 -7.79 6.63
CA MET A 122 -0.39 -7.39 6.33
C MET A 122 0.28 -6.68 7.51
N HIS A 123 1.48 -6.17 7.28
CA HIS A 123 2.31 -5.52 8.30
C HIS A 123 3.41 -4.68 7.64
N HIS A 124 4.12 -3.87 8.41
CA HIS A 124 5.13 -2.92 7.98
C HIS A 124 6.33 -3.51 7.19
N LEU A 125 6.44 -4.83 7.08
CA LEU A 125 7.50 -5.49 6.31
C LEU A 125 7.01 -6.00 4.95
N THR A 126 5.73 -5.84 4.63
CA THR A 126 5.13 -6.37 3.39
C THR A 126 5.85 -5.86 2.14
N ASP A 127 6.19 -4.58 2.11
CA ASP A 127 6.80 -3.92 0.96
C ASP A 127 8.31 -3.68 1.11
N ASP A 128 8.99 -4.54 1.87
CA ASP A 128 10.37 -4.38 2.30
C ASP A 128 11.37 -4.11 1.15
N TYR A 129 11.23 -4.82 0.02
CA TYR A 129 12.06 -4.54 -1.17
C TYR A 129 11.77 -3.16 -1.74
N PHE A 130 10.49 -2.82 -1.92
CA PHE A 130 10.07 -1.57 -2.52
C PHE A 130 10.47 -0.36 -1.64
N CYS A 131 10.27 -0.46 -0.34
CA CYS A 131 10.73 0.55 0.62
C CYS A 131 12.25 0.74 0.56
N SER A 132 13.02 -0.35 0.49
CA SER A 132 14.47 -0.25 0.34
C SER A 132 14.88 0.37 -1.00
N LEU A 133 14.12 0.12 -2.08
CA LEU A 133 14.33 0.72 -3.39
C LEU A 133 14.05 2.23 -3.35
N LEU A 134 12.93 2.65 -2.80
CA LEU A 134 12.58 4.07 -2.64
C LEU A 134 13.63 4.82 -1.83
N ALA A 135 14.06 4.25 -0.70
CA ALA A 135 15.08 4.87 0.14
C ALA A 135 16.40 5.08 -0.62
N ASP A 136 16.86 4.06 -1.38
CA ASP A 136 18.10 4.13 -2.17
C ASP A 136 18.01 5.14 -3.32
N GLU A 137 16.97 5.04 -4.14
CA GLU A 137 16.81 5.87 -5.36
C GLU A 137 16.47 7.33 -5.05
N CYS A 138 15.63 7.56 -4.04
CA CYS A 138 15.27 8.93 -3.60
C CYS A 138 16.31 9.54 -2.67
N ARG A 139 17.30 8.76 -2.19
CA ARG A 139 18.24 9.18 -1.15
C ARG A 139 17.51 9.78 0.05
N ALA A 140 16.45 9.11 0.49
CA ALA A 140 15.58 9.54 1.57
C ALA A 140 15.56 8.49 2.67
N LYS A 141 15.47 8.92 3.92
CA LYS A 141 15.16 8.00 5.01
C LYS A 141 13.69 7.63 4.93
N LEU A 142 13.40 6.34 4.92
CA LEU A 142 12.02 5.86 4.82
C LEU A 142 11.64 5.13 6.11
N ILE A 143 10.45 5.40 6.60
CA ILE A 143 9.89 4.76 7.79
C ILE A 143 8.59 4.08 7.41
N THR A 144 8.51 2.77 7.64
CA THR A 144 7.26 2.00 7.58
C THR A 144 6.72 1.78 8.98
N LEU A 145 5.41 1.78 9.14
CA LEU A 145 4.73 1.62 10.43
C LEU A 145 3.82 0.39 10.41
N ASP A 146 3.87 -0.39 11.50
CA ASP A 146 2.93 -1.48 11.79
C ASP A 146 1.68 -0.87 12.42
N TYR A 147 0.91 -0.13 11.63
CA TYR A 147 -0.27 0.58 12.09
C TYR A 147 -1.36 -0.39 12.54
N ARG A 148 -2.22 0.04 13.45
CA ARG A 148 -3.30 -0.78 14.02
C ARG A 148 -4.33 -1.15 12.95
N LEU A 149 -4.69 -2.44 12.92
CA LEU A 149 -5.59 -3.03 11.92
C LEU A 149 -6.99 -3.27 12.47
N CYS A 150 -7.98 -3.23 11.58
CA CYS A 150 -9.34 -3.68 11.82
C CYS A 150 -9.42 -5.23 11.73
N PRO A 151 -10.36 -5.86 12.39
CA PRO A 151 -11.38 -5.28 13.27
C PRO A 151 -10.91 -4.99 14.71
N GLU A 152 -9.69 -5.43 15.11
CA GLU A 152 -9.17 -5.30 16.48
C GLU A 152 -9.11 -3.84 16.92
N HIS A 153 -8.80 -2.95 16.00
CA HIS A 153 -8.77 -1.50 16.18
C HIS A 153 -9.67 -0.84 15.14
N ALA A 154 -10.80 -0.32 15.61
CA ALA A 154 -11.81 0.26 14.74
C ALA A 154 -11.27 1.42 13.90
N PHE A 155 -11.78 1.57 12.67
CA PHE A 155 -11.55 2.77 11.85
C PHE A 155 -11.94 4.04 12.65
N PRO A 156 -11.12 5.10 12.66
CA PRO A 156 -9.97 5.36 11.79
C PRO A 156 -8.57 5.15 12.43
N ALA A 157 -8.39 4.19 13.34
CA ALA A 157 -7.16 4.02 14.14
C ALA A 157 -5.86 4.02 13.30
N ALA A 158 -5.86 3.43 12.11
CA ALA A 158 -4.68 3.42 11.22
C ALA A 158 -4.29 4.83 10.74
N ILE A 159 -5.28 5.69 10.48
CA ILE A 159 -5.04 7.08 10.06
C ILE A 159 -4.52 7.90 11.25
N GLU A 160 -5.08 7.69 12.45
CA GLU A 160 -4.60 8.32 13.68
C GLU A 160 -3.14 7.94 13.97
N ASP A 161 -2.76 6.68 13.75
CA ASP A 161 -1.38 6.22 13.89
C ASP A 161 -0.46 6.89 12.86
N GLY A 162 -0.92 7.07 11.63
CA GLY A 162 -0.20 7.81 10.60
C GLY A 162 0.05 9.26 11.00
N LEU A 163 -0.96 9.96 11.52
CA LEU A 163 -0.83 11.33 12.03
C LEU A 163 0.12 11.40 13.23
N ALA A 164 0.03 10.45 14.15
CA ALA A 164 0.94 10.36 15.29
C ALA A 164 2.40 10.09 14.87
N LEU A 165 2.62 9.30 13.80
CA LEU A 165 3.94 9.11 13.21
C LEU A 165 4.46 10.40 12.58
N TRP A 166 3.61 11.16 11.89
CA TRP A 166 3.98 12.46 11.34
C TRP A 166 4.48 13.41 12.43
N ASP A 167 3.70 13.57 13.50
CA ASP A 167 4.06 14.44 14.63
C ASP A 167 5.36 13.95 15.29
N TYR A 168 5.49 12.63 15.53
CA TYR A 168 6.71 12.04 16.08
C TYR A 168 7.97 12.35 15.25
N VAL A 169 7.87 12.20 13.91
CA VAL A 169 8.99 12.46 13.00
C VAL A 169 9.36 13.95 13.01
N HIS A 170 8.40 14.85 13.10
CA HIS A 170 8.65 16.29 13.17
C HIS A 170 9.29 16.71 14.49
N ASP A 171 8.86 16.13 15.61
CA ASP A 171 9.42 16.40 16.93
C ASP A 171 10.83 15.83 17.10
N ASN A 172 11.13 14.71 16.43
CA ASN A 172 12.40 14.00 16.51
C ASN A 172 13.27 14.14 15.24
N ALA A 173 12.98 15.09 14.38
CA ALA A 173 13.59 15.20 13.05
C ALA A 173 15.12 15.29 13.10
N GLU A 174 15.68 16.02 14.06
CA GLU A 174 17.13 16.16 14.27
C GLU A 174 17.76 14.81 14.65
N ASN A 175 17.18 14.09 15.61
CA ASN A 175 17.67 12.78 16.05
C ASN A 175 17.55 11.72 14.97
N LEU A 176 16.52 11.81 14.10
CA LEU A 176 16.32 10.95 12.96
C LEU A 176 17.19 11.35 11.76
N GLY A 177 17.79 12.54 11.77
CA GLY A 177 18.51 13.12 10.65
C GLY A 177 17.60 13.33 9.43
N ILE A 178 16.37 13.79 9.64
CA ILE A 178 15.36 14.08 8.62
C ILE A 178 15.10 15.59 8.56
N ASP A 179 15.11 16.14 7.34
CA ASP A 179 14.62 17.52 7.14
C ASP A 179 13.08 17.52 7.21
N ARG A 180 12.53 18.07 8.29
CA ARG A 180 11.08 18.15 8.52
C ARG A 180 10.29 18.86 7.42
N ARG A 181 10.95 19.67 6.57
CA ARG A 181 10.31 20.37 5.45
C ARG A 181 10.30 19.53 4.18
N ARG A 182 10.97 18.39 4.17
CA ARG A 182 11.09 17.49 3.01
C ARG A 182 10.63 16.08 3.36
N VAL A 183 9.46 15.98 4.00
CA VAL A 183 8.83 14.70 4.34
C VAL A 183 7.69 14.44 3.37
N ALA A 184 7.76 13.33 2.64
CA ALA A 184 6.71 12.85 1.76
C ALA A 184 5.87 11.76 2.43
N LEU A 185 4.61 11.65 2.03
CA LEU A 185 3.72 10.55 2.40
C LEU A 185 3.59 9.59 1.22
N ALA A 186 3.68 8.31 1.49
CA ALA A 186 3.59 7.27 0.46
C ALA A 186 2.80 6.08 0.98
N GLY A 187 2.14 5.37 0.09
CA GLY A 187 1.48 4.12 0.45
C GLY A 187 0.83 3.45 -0.74
N ASP A 188 0.55 2.19 -0.59
CA ASP A 188 -0.10 1.38 -1.60
C ASP A 188 -1.43 0.83 -1.10
N SER A 189 -2.44 0.79 -1.98
CA SER A 189 -3.80 0.32 -1.67
C SER A 189 -4.39 1.06 -0.44
N ALA A 190 -4.65 0.37 0.65
CA ALA A 190 -5.09 0.96 1.93
C ALA A 190 -4.06 1.95 2.52
N GLY A 191 -2.76 1.72 2.30
CA GLY A 191 -1.72 2.69 2.66
C GLY A 191 -1.81 3.97 1.83
N GLY A 192 -2.26 3.87 0.57
CA GLY A 192 -2.59 5.01 -0.27
C GLY A 192 -3.78 5.80 0.26
N LEU A 193 -4.79 5.12 0.85
CA LEU A 193 -5.87 5.78 1.59
C LEU A 193 -5.31 6.61 2.75
N ILE A 194 -4.49 5.99 3.62
CA ILE A 194 -3.88 6.67 4.77
C ILE A 194 -3.11 7.92 4.30
N ALA A 195 -2.22 7.75 3.31
CA ALA A 195 -1.40 8.85 2.80
C ALA A 195 -2.26 9.99 2.21
N SER A 196 -3.29 9.69 1.42
CA SER A 196 -4.16 10.69 0.81
C SER A 196 -4.98 11.48 1.84
N VAL A 197 -5.55 10.79 2.83
CA VAL A 197 -6.30 11.44 3.94
C VAL A 197 -5.37 12.32 4.77
N MET A 198 -4.19 11.81 5.12
CA MET A 198 -3.20 12.60 5.86
C MET A 198 -2.78 13.86 5.10
N CYS A 199 -2.60 13.79 3.76
CA CYS A 199 -2.28 14.96 2.95
C CYS A 199 -3.38 16.03 3.04
N GLN A 200 -4.66 15.62 3.02
CA GLN A 200 -5.79 16.54 3.15
C GLN A 200 -5.82 17.19 4.55
N LEU A 201 -5.72 16.38 5.61
CA LEU A 201 -5.78 16.86 6.99
C LEU A 201 -4.58 17.76 7.35
N LEU A 202 -3.37 17.38 6.92
CA LEU A 202 -2.16 18.16 7.20
C LEU A 202 -2.11 19.46 6.40
N ARG A 203 -2.67 19.53 5.18
CA ARG A 203 -2.88 20.78 4.44
C ARG A 203 -3.81 21.71 5.23
N ASP A 204 -4.94 21.21 5.73
CA ASP A 204 -5.89 22.03 6.49
C ASP A 204 -5.25 22.56 7.78
N LYS A 205 -4.52 21.69 8.51
CA LYS A 205 -3.76 22.06 9.69
C LYS A 205 -2.64 23.07 9.37
N ALA A 206 -1.92 22.88 8.28
CA ALA A 206 -0.85 23.78 7.84
C ALA A 206 -1.38 25.18 7.52
N THR A 207 -2.56 25.28 6.91
CA THR A 207 -3.21 26.55 6.61
C THR A 207 -3.60 27.30 7.90
N LEU A 208 -4.10 26.58 8.90
CA LEU A 208 -4.55 27.15 10.18
C LEU A 208 -3.39 27.49 11.12
N GLU A 209 -2.41 26.60 11.25
CA GLU A 209 -1.35 26.66 12.27
C GLU A 209 0.01 27.11 11.69
N LYS A 210 0.11 27.36 10.38
CA LYS A 210 1.34 27.73 9.67
C LYS A 210 2.50 26.74 9.89
N ILE A 211 2.19 25.46 9.97
CA ILE A 211 3.17 24.38 10.06
C ILE A 211 3.52 23.81 8.68
N ALA A 212 4.53 22.96 8.61
CA ALA A 212 4.88 22.28 7.36
C ALA A 212 3.78 21.28 6.96
N GLN A 213 3.45 21.26 5.65
CA GLN A 213 2.66 20.20 5.04
C GLN A 213 3.59 19.17 4.37
N PRO A 214 3.08 17.98 4.00
CA PRO A 214 3.86 17.00 3.24
C PRO A 214 4.46 17.61 1.96
N ALA A 215 5.72 17.28 1.68
CA ALA A 215 6.43 17.80 0.51
C ALA A 215 5.94 17.18 -0.81
N ALA A 216 5.44 15.95 -0.76
CA ALA A 216 4.88 15.20 -1.89
C ALA A 216 4.03 14.04 -1.38
N GLN A 217 3.23 13.46 -2.29
CA GLN A 217 2.51 12.21 -2.03
C GLN A 217 2.75 11.19 -3.16
N LEU A 218 2.97 9.93 -2.79
CA LEU A 218 3.06 8.79 -3.71
C LEU A 218 1.93 7.81 -3.39
N LEU A 219 0.95 7.73 -4.28
CA LEU A 219 -0.24 6.91 -4.13
C LEU A 219 -0.19 5.77 -5.15
N ILE A 220 -0.01 4.54 -4.67
CA ILE A 220 0.14 3.37 -5.53
C ILE A 220 -1.15 2.57 -5.46
N TYR A 221 -1.87 2.46 -6.59
CA TYR A 221 -3.21 1.85 -6.69
C TYR A 221 -4.07 2.14 -5.45
N PRO A 222 -4.27 3.42 -5.08
CA PRO A 222 -4.83 3.78 -3.78
C PRO A 222 -6.30 3.36 -3.67
N TRP A 223 -6.69 2.86 -2.49
CA TRP A 223 -8.09 2.63 -2.15
C TRP A 223 -8.66 3.93 -1.56
N VAL A 224 -9.36 4.72 -2.35
CA VAL A 224 -9.83 6.07 -1.96
C VAL A 224 -11.36 6.22 -1.97
N SER A 225 -12.08 5.13 -2.17
CA SER A 225 -13.54 5.05 -2.02
C SER A 225 -13.96 3.66 -1.57
N THR A 226 -14.91 3.61 -0.66
CA THR A 226 -15.55 2.37 -0.19
C THR A 226 -16.62 1.85 -1.15
N ASP A 227 -16.98 2.63 -2.19
CA ASP A 227 -18.01 2.24 -3.16
C ASP A 227 -17.52 1.12 -4.07
N ILE A 228 -18.08 -0.06 -3.86
CA ILE A 228 -17.83 -1.27 -4.67
C ILE A 228 -18.89 -1.48 -5.76
N THR A 229 -19.76 -0.51 -5.96
CA THR A 229 -20.85 -0.57 -6.96
C THR A 229 -20.65 0.40 -8.12
N ALA A 230 -19.55 1.13 -8.13
CA ALA A 230 -19.27 2.23 -9.05
C ALA A 230 -19.20 1.85 -10.54
N GLY A 231 -19.25 0.57 -10.91
CA GLY A 231 -19.06 0.13 -12.30
C GLY A 231 -17.59 0.23 -12.74
N GLY A 232 -17.34 0.34 -14.05
CA GLY A 232 -15.99 0.48 -14.59
C GLY A 232 -15.04 -0.65 -14.19
N SER A 233 -13.87 -0.33 -13.67
CA SER A 233 -12.88 -1.33 -13.26
C SER A 233 -13.36 -2.23 -12.11
N MET A 234 -14.25 -1.75 -11.25
CA MET A 234 -14.84 -2.55 -10.18
C MET A 234 -15.66 -3.71 -10.73
N GLU A 235 -16.22 -3.55 -11.92
CA GLU A 235 -16.98 -4.60 -12.63
C GLU A 235 -16.08 -5.39 -13.57
N SER A 236 -15.30 -4.73 -14.43
CA SER A 236 -14.47 -5.39 -15.44
C SER A 236 -13.30 -6.19 -14.85
N CYS A 237 -12.85 -5.85 -13.64
CA CYS A 237 -11.79 -6.53 -12.91
C CYS A 237 -12.29 -7.25 -11.64
N ALA A 238 -13.62 -7.50 -11.51
CA ALA A 238 -14.23 -8.05 -10.29
C ALA A 238 -13.59 -9.35 -9.78
N ASP A 239 -13.17 -10.22 -10.70
CA ASP A 239 -12.59 -11.54 -10.39
C ASP A 239 -11.08 -11.62 -10.67
N MET A 240 -10.40 -10.46 -10.80
CA MET A 240 -8.98 -10.44 -11.13
C MET A 240 -8.11 -10.80 -9.93
N PHE A 241 -6.98 -11.42 -10.22
CA PHE A 241 -5.92 -11.70 -9.26
C PHE A 241 -4.92 -10.53 -9.25
N PRO A 242 -4.43 -10.10 -8.09
CA PRO A 242 -4.59 -10.66 -6.74
C PRO A 242 -5.79 -10.11 -5.96
N LEU A 243 -6.40 -9.01 -6.38
CA LEU A 243 -7.53 -8.38 -5.72
C LEU A 243 -8.81 -8.68 -6.48
N SER A 244 -9.85 -9.09 -5.76
CA SER A 244 -11.20 -9.31 -6.31
C SER A 244 -12.21 -8.39 -5.62
N LYS A 245 -13.38 -8.21 -6.24
CA LYS A 245 -14.52 -7.52 -5.62
C LYS A 245 -14.93 -8.19 -4.31
N ALA A 246 -14.96 -9.52 -4.26
CA ALA A 246 -15.24 -10.28 -3.03
C ALA A 246 -14.23 -9.96 -1.89
N THR A 247 -12.97 -9.73 -2.24
CA THR A 247 -11.95 -9.30 -1.26
C THR A 247 -12.24 -7.87 -0.77
N MET A 248 -12.67 -6.96 -1.65
CA MET A 248 -13.05 -5.60 -1.25
C MET A 248 -14.30 -5.59 -0.35
N GLU A 249 -15.30 -6.44 -0.64
CA GLU A 249 -16.47 -6.66 0.21
C GLU A 249 -16.06 -7.12 1.61
N MET A 250 -15.13 -8.08 1.68
CA MET A 250 -14.61 -8.59 2.94
C MET A 250 -13.84 -7.49 3.71
N PHE A 251 -13.03 -6.67 3.05
CA PHE A 251 -12.37 -5.54 3.69
C PHE A 251 -13.39 -4.55 4.25
N ASN A 252 -14.38 -4.13 3.44
CA ASN A 252 -15.46 -3.26 3.90
C ASN A 252 -16.18 -3.81 5.13
N ALA A 253 -16.52 -5.11 5.12
CA ALA A 253 -17.21 -5.75 6.24
C ALA A 253 -16.40 -5.78 7.55
N ASN A 254 -15.06 -5.86 7.45
CA ASN A 254 -14.18 -5.86 8.63
C ASN A 254 -13.81 -4.44 9.11
N VAL A 255 -13.67 -3.50 8.19
CA VAL A 255 -13.37 -2.10 8.52
C VAL A 255 -14.60 -1.37 9.03
N PHE A 256 -15.77 -1.64 8.46
CA PHE A 256 -17.04 -0.99 8.76
C PHE A 256 -18.12 -2.00 9.17
N PRO A 257 -18.00 -2.63 10.34
CA PRO A 257 -19.01 -3.58 10.84
C PRO A 257 -20.40 -2.94 10.82
N ASP A 258 -21.39 -3.68 10.30
CA ASP A 258 -22.77 -3.20 10.12
C ASP A 258 -22.89 -1.92 9.26
N GLY A 259 -21.87 -1.63 8.42
CA GLY A 259 -21.80 -0.44 7.57
C GLY A 259 -21.54 0.87 8.32
N LYS A 260 -21.26 0.80 9.62
CA LYS A 260 -21.02 2.02 10.42
C LYS A 260 -19.73 2.71 10.02
N GLY A 261 -19.83 3.95 9.59
CA GLY A 261 -18.69 4.78 9.20
C GLY A 261 -18.21 4.56 7.76
N ILE A 262 -18.91 3.74 6.96
CA ILE A 262 -18.53 3.51 5.55
C ILE A 262 -18.57 4.81 4.73
N ASP A 263 -19.47 5.74 5.07
CA ASP A 263 -19.59 7.06 4.42
C ASP A 263 -18.70 8.13 5.06
N HIS A 264 -17.83 7.75 5.99
CA HIS A 264 -16.94 8.72 6.64
C HIS A 264 -16.01 9.36 5.61
N ALA A 265 -15.79 10.69 5.71
CA ALA A 265 -14.96 11.43 4.76
C ALA A 265 -13.54 10.85 4.63
N TRP A 266 -12.97 10.33 5.72
CA TRP A 266 -11.64 9.69 5.70
C TRP A 266 -11.65 8.28 5.08
N ALA A 267 -12.82 7.66 4.94
CA ALA A 267 -12.96 6.40 4.20
C ALA A 267 -13.14 6.64 2.68
N ASN A 268 -13.53 7.86 2.31
CA ASN A 268 -13.84 8.26 0.95
C ASN A 268 -13.16 9.59 0.57
N PRO A 269 -11.82 9.70 0.67
CA PRO A 269 -11.11 10.94 0.36
C PRO A 269 -11.28 11.40 -1.10
N LEU A 270 -11.66 10.50 -2.01
CA LEU A 270 -12.01 10.82 -3.39
C LEU A 270 -13.18 11.81 -3.49
N HIS A 271 -14.11 11.77 -2.54
CA HIS A 271 -15.31 12.62 -2.55
C HIS A 271 -15.12 13.97 -1.82
N ASN A 272 -13.88 14.28 -1.40
CA ASN A 272 -13.61 15.58 -0.81
C ASN A 272 -13.71 16.68 -1.88
N GLU A 273 -14.57 17.65 -1.65
CA GLU A 273 -14.78 18.77 -2.58
C GLU A 273 -13.59 19.75 -2.63
N ASN A 274 -12.75 19.77 -1.58
CA ASN A 274 -11.57 20.63 -1.52
C ASN A 274 -10.28 19.82 -1.71
N LEU A 275 -9.83 19.71 -2.95
CA LEU A 275 -8.55 19.11 -3.33
C LEU A 275 -7.48 20.14 -3.73
N GLN A 276 -7.72 21.44 -3.47
CA GLN A 276 -6.75 22.48 -3.77
C GLN A 276 -5.59 22.47 -2.77
N GLU A 277 -4.45 22.99 -3.21
CA GLU A 277 -3.23 23.15 -2.38
C GLU A 277 -2.71 21.87 -1.73
N LEU A 278 -3.12 20.69 -2.24
CA LEU A 278 -2.53 19.44 -1.84
C LEU A 278 -1.08 19.31 -2.31
N PRO A 279 -0.23 18.55 -1.60
CA PRO A 279 1.14 18.28 -2.04
C PRO A 279 1.18 17.70 -3.46
N PRO A 280 2.24 17.97 -4.25
CA PRO A 280 2.45 17.31 -5.53
C PRO A 280 2.29 15.81 -5.42
N ALA A 281 1.56 15.19 -6.37
CA ALA A 281 1.20 13.79 -6.32
C ALA A 281 1.82 12.99 -7.48
N ILE A 282 2.28 11.78 -7.18
CA ILE A 282 2.48 10.71 -8.15
C ILE A 282 1.43 9.65 -7.83
N ILE A 283 0.55 9.38 -8.80
CA ILE A 283 -0.48 8.35 -8.68
C ILE A 283 -0.17 7.25 -9.70
N ALA A 284 -0.02 6.03 -9.23
CA ALA A 284 0.18 4.85 -10.09
C ALA A 284 -0.99 3.90 -9.93
N THR A 285 -1.62 3.51 -11.03
CA THR A 285 -2.73 2.55 -11.06
C THR A 285 -2.32 1.26 -11.72
N ALA A 286 -3.00 0.17 -11.39
CA ALA A 286 -2.77 -1.15 -11.97
C ALA A 286 -3.88 -1.49 -12.97
N GLY A 287 -3.52 -1.95 -14.19
CA GLY A 287 -4.48 -2.15 -15.29
C GLY A 287 -5.55 -3.21 -15.03
N PHE A 288 -5.28 -4.17 -14.14
CA PHE A 288 -6.17 -5.29 -13.81
C PHE A 288 -6.66 -5.24 -12.36
N ASP A 289 -6.95 -4.05 -11.89
CA ASP A 289 -7.31 -3.79 -10.50
C ASP A 289 -8.76 -3.28 -10.42
N PRO A 290 -9.63 -3.87 -9.60
CA PRO A 290 -10.99 -3.36 -9.41
C PRO A 290 -11.05 -1.91 -8.91
N ILE A 291 -10.03 -1.45 -8.17
CA ILE A 291 -9.96 -0.05 -7.73
C ILE A 291 -9.15 0.86 -8.67
N ARG A 292 -8.78 0.42 -9.87
CA ARG A 292 -8.02 1.22 -10.86
C ARG A 292 -8.64 2.59 -11.11
N ASP A 293 -9.95 2.64 -11.31
CA ASP A 293 -10.66 3.86 -11.69
C ASP A 293 -10.85 4.82 -10.50
N GLN A 294 -10.46 4.44 -9.29
CA GLN A 294 -10.39 5.33 -8.13
C GLN A 294 -9.13 6.23 -8.17
N GLY A 295 -8.07 5.77 -8.82
CA GLY A 295 -6.83 6.56 -9.00
C GLY A 295 -6.89 7.45 -10.22
#